data_c372362073445adfb341a08a12423981
#
_entry.id   c372362073445adfb341a08a12423981
#
_cell.length_a   1.000
_cell.length_b   1.000
_cell.length_c   1.000
_cell.angle_alpha   90.00
_cell.angle_beta   90.00
_cell.angle_gamma   90.00
#
_symmetry.space_group_name_H-M   'P 1'
#
loop_
_entity.id
_entity.type
_entity.pdbx_description
1 polymer ?
#
loop_
_entity_poly.entity_id
_entity_poly.type
_entity_poly.pdbx_seq_one_letter_code
_entity_poly.pdbx_strand_id
1 'polypeptide(L)'
;HTRDRRQRQMCIRDRSTITQISGIILMDSVVLISIVSFFLELTVKKRIKLFQFLRNLILNPMILAILIGLIIRVSNINIDETPFEYILQRLAACVMPVGLFAIGIILSFYSKKVFNKLTITISILKLIISPLILLILGYTFFSLSNPINFAGALLVSVGPCGATSIVMCSAYNVSPENIIKAIFISTFASIFTFLFTINLLN
;
A
#
# COMPACT_ATOMS: atom_id res chain seq x y z
N HIS A 1 13.08 -18.72 -32.47
CA HIS A 1 14.12 -18.21 -31.56
C HIS A 1 13.85 -16.80 -31.04
N THR A 2 13.27 -15.89 -31.82
CA THR A 2 12.95 -14.51 -31.39
C THR A 2 11.74 -14.39 -30.46
N ARG A 3 10.75 -15.28 -30.61
CA ARG A 3 9.54 -15.31 -29.77
C ARG A 3 9.87 -15.77 -28.34
N ASP A 4 10.74 -16.76 -28.22
CA ASP A 4 11.18 -17.32 -26.93
C ASP A 4 12.04 -16.32 -26.13
N ARG A 5 12.88 -15.54 -26.80
CA ARG A 5 13.65 -14.45 -26.17
C ARG A 5 12.74 -13.33 -25.63
N ARG A 6 11.71 -12.92 -26.39
CA ARG A 6 10.77 -11.89 -25.94
C ARG A 6 9.94 -12.36 -24.75
N GLN A 7 9.48 -13.60 -24.75
CA GLN A 7 8.76 -14.19 -23.60
C GLN A 7 9.64 -14.27 -22.36
N ARG A 8 10.89 -14.70 -22.48
CA ARG A 8 11.83 -14.73 -21.35
C ARG A 8 12.16 -13.34 -20.82
N GLN A 9 12.37 -12.36 -21.70
CA GLN A 9 12.59 -10.97 -21.27
C GLN A 9 11.37 -10.38 -20.59
N MET A 10 10.16 -10.68 -21.06
CA MET A 10 8.91 -10.28 -20.44
C MET A 10 8.74 -10.89 -19.05
N CYS A 11 8.94 -12.19 -18.89
CA CYS A 11 8.89 -12.87 -17.59
C CYS A 11 9.94 -12.36 -16.58
N ILE A 12 11.17 -12.07 -17.02
CA ILE A 12 12.21 -11.52 -16.14
C ILE A 12 11.85 -10.09 -15.71
N ARG A 13 11.33 -9.29 -16.62
CA ARG A 13 10.88 -7.91 -16.35
C ARG A 13 9.69 -7.89 -15.38
N ASP A 14 8.72 -8.77 -15.56
CA ASP A 14 7.58 -8.91 -14.66
C ASP A 14 8.02 -9.33 -13.26
N ARG A 15 8.94 -10.28 -13.15
CA ARG A 15 9.49 -10.74 -11.87
C ARG A 15 10.25 -9.65 -11.13
N SER A 16 11.06 -8.84 -11.83
CA SER A 16 11.77 -7.73 -11.21
C SER A 16 10.82 -6.64 -10.72
N THR A 17 9.78 -6.34 -11.48
CA THR A 17 8.76 -5.35 -11.11
C THR A 17 7.95 -5.82 -9.90
N ILE A 18 7.56 -7.09 -9.83
CA ILE A 18 6.85 -7.67 -8.67
C ILE A 18 7.73 -7.61 -7.42
N THR A 19 9.03 -7.91 -7.52
CA THR A 19 9.96 -7.82 -6.39
C THR A 19 10.10 -6.38 -5.90
N GLN A 20 10.20 -5.40 -6.81
CA GLN A 20 10.22 -3.98 -6.47
C GLN A 20 8.93 -3.55 -5.75
N ILE A 21 7.77 -3.92 -6.28
CA ILE A 21 6.47 -3.61 -5.67
C ILE A 21 6.38 -4.20 -4.26
N SER A 22 6.78 -5.45 -4.07
CA SER A 22 6.75 -6.10 -2.75
C SER A 22 7.65 -5.39 -1.75
N GLY A 23 8.87 -5.01 -2.16
CA GLY A 23 9.81 -4.26 -1.31
C GLY A 23 9.27 -2.88 -0.92
N ILE A 24 8.65 -2.18 -1.85
CA ILE A 24 8.05 -0.85 -1.60
C ILE A 24 6.87 -0.97 -0.63
N ILE A 25 5.99 -1.96 -0.83
CA ILE A 25 4.83 -2.18 0.06
C ILE A 25 5.30 -2.52 1.48
N LEU A 26 6.35 -3.31 1.63
CA LEU A 26 6.94 -3.62 2.95
C LEU A 26 7.48 -2.37 3.63
N MET A 27 8.28 -1.56 2.91
CA MET A 27 8.83 -0.31 3.44
C MET A 27 7.72 0.68 3.76
N ASP A 28 6.75 0.86 2.86
CA ASP A 28 5.58 1.72 3.07
C ASP A 28 4.81 1.30 4.33
N SER A 29 4.55 0.01 4.51
CA SER A 29 3.84 -0.51 5.67
C SER A 29 4.60 -0.25 6.97
N VAL A 30 5.90 -0.49 7.04
CA VAL A 30 6.68 -0.30 8.26
C VAL A 30 6.88 1.19 8.56
N VAL A 31 7.32 1.96 7.58
CA VAL A 31 7.69 3.38 7.77
C VAL A 31 6.45 4.24 7.98
N LEU A 32 5.42 4.10 7.12
CA LEU A 32 4.20 4.91 7.24
C LEU A 32 3.42 4.58 8.50
N ILE A 33 3.26 3.29 8.85
CA ILE A 33 2.56 2.94 10.09
C ILE A 33 3.30 3.52 11.29
N SER A 34 4.63 3.48 11.31
CA SER A 34 5.43 4.04 12.39
C SER A 34 5.26 5.57 12.50
N ILE A 35 5.36 6.28 11.37
CA ILE A 35 5.23 7.74 11.33
C ILE A 35 3.81 8.16 11.72
N VAL A 36 2.78 7.54 11.13
CA VAL A 36 1.38 7.86 11.40
C VAL A 36 1.03 7.56 12.85
N SER A 37 1.46 6.43 13.39
CA SER A 37 1.27 6.09 14.81
C SER A 37 1.92 7.12 15.73
N PHE A 38 3.13 7.58 15.41
CA PHE A 38 3.81 8.61 16.16
C PHE A 38 3.02 9.93 16.20
N PHE A 39 2.57 10.41 15.04
CA PHE A 39 1.78 11.64 14.96
C PHE A 39 0.40 11.51 15.64
N LEU A 40 -0.26 10.35 15.52
CA LEU A 40 -1.53 10.10 16.19
C LEU A 40 -1.35 10.02 17.71
N GLU A 41 -0.28 9.44 18.22
CA GLU A 41 0.01 9.46 19.66
C GLU A 41 0.25 10.89 20.18
N LEU A 42 0.98 11.70 19.43
CA LEU A 42 1.19 13.12 19.77
C LEU A 42 -0.15 13.89 19.85
N THR A 43 -1.02 13.67 18.87
CA THR A 43 -2.26 14.45 18.74
C THR A 43 -3.33 13.96 19.71
N VAL A 44 -3.50 12.65 19.89
CA VAL A 44 -4.59 12.06 20.67
C VAL A 44 -4.22 11.94 22.15
N LYS A 45 -3.03 11.44 22.47
CA LYS A 45 -2.62 11.16 23.85
C LYS A 45 -1.85 12.27 24.52
N LYS A 46 -1.41 13.31 23.79
CA LYS A 46 -0.64 14.48 24.28
C LYS A 46 0.62 14.15 25.09
N ARG A 47 0.97 12.89 25.27
CA ARG A 47 2.20 12.43 25.94
C ARG A 47 2.69 11.14 25.29
N ILE A 48 3.92 11.17 24.78
CA ILE A 48 4.57 10.01 24.23
C ILE A 48 5.25 9.27 25.39
N LYS A 49 4.78 8.08 25.69
CA LYS A 49 5.54 7.12 26.47
C LYS A 49 6.23 6.19 25.47
N LEU A 50 7.51 6.41 25.23
CA LEU A 50 8.30 5.66 24.22
C LEU A 50 8.11 4.15 24.32
N PHE A 51 8.05 3.62 25.54
CA PHE A 51 7.83 2.20 25.78
C PHE A 51 6.44 1.74 25.30
N GLN A 52 5.39 2.54 25.55
CA GLN A 52 4.03 2.23 25.09
C GLN A 52 3.92 2.33 23.55
N PHE A 53 4.59 3.31 22.96
CA PHE A 53 4.67 3.47 21.52
C PHE A 53 5.32 2.25 20.86
N LEU A 54 6.51 1.85 21.31
CA LEU A 54 7.22 0.67 20.80
C LEU A 54 6.41 -0.61 20.98
N ARG A 55 5.77 -0.78 22.13
CA ARG A 55 4.88 -1.92 22.37
C ARG A 55 3.71 -1.95 21.40
N ASN A 56 3.02 -0.84 21.20
CA ASN A 56 1.89 -0.73 20.27
C ASN A 56 2.33 -0.96 18.82
N LEU A 57 3.52 -0.51 18.46
CA LEU A 57 4.11 -0.73 17.15
C LEU A 57 4.37 -2.22 16.90
N ILE A 58 5.06 -2.89 17.83
CA ILE A 58 5.41 -4.31 17.71
C ILE A 58 4.16 -5.20 17.75
N LEU A 59 3.16 -4.86 18.57
CA LEU A 59 1.89 -5.59 18.66
C LEU A 59 0.94 -5.29 17.49
N ASN A 60 1.30 -4.38 16.58
CA ASN A 60 0.52 -4.17 15.37
C ASN A 60 0.54 -5.45 14.52
N PRO A 61 -0.63 -6.03 14.17
CA PRO A 61 -0.69 -7.31 13.46
C PRO A 61 0.03 -7.30 12.11
N MET A 62 0.10 -6.15 11.43
CA MET A 62 0.83 -6.02 10.17
C MET A 62 2.34 -6.10 10.38
N ILE A 63 2.87 -5.40 11.39
CA ILE A 63 4.31 -5.42 11.72
C ILE A 63 4.69 -6.80 12.24
N LEU A 64 3.85 -7.41 13.08
CA LEU A 64 4.07 -8.75 13.60
C LEU A 64 4.15 -9.78 12.47
N ALA A 65 3.25 -9.71 11.49
CA ALA A 65 3.29 -10.60 10.32
C ALA A 65 4.58 -10.45 9.50
N ILE A 66 5.04 -9.21 9.30
CA ILE A 66 6.30 -8.92 8.60
C ILE A 66 7.48 -9.50 9.38
N LEU A 67 7.53 -9.30 10.70
CA LEU A 67 8.60 -9.83 11.55
C LEU A 67 8.63 -11.36 11.52
N ILE A 68 7.48 -12.02 11.62
CA ILE A 68 7.38 -13.48 11.52
C ILE A 68 7.89 -13.96 10.15
N GLY A 69 7.47 -13.33 9.06
CA GLY A 69 7.94 -13.66 7.72
C GLY A 69 9.45 -13.49 7.56
N LEU A 70 10.01 -12.42 8.16
CA LEU A 70 11.45 -12.19 8.15
C LEU A 70 12.21 -13.26 8.94
N ILE A 71 11.71 -13.64 10.11
CA ILE A 71 12.31 -14.70 10.96
C ILE A 71 12.34 -16.02 10.19
N ILE A 72 11.22 -16.42 9.57
CA ILE A 72 11.13 -17.65 8.77
C ILE A 72 12.16 -17.62 7.65
N ARG A 73 12.29 -16.48 6.94
CA ARG A 73 13.27 -16.33 5.85
C ARG A 73 14.72 -16.44 6.33
N VAL A 74 15.06 -15.77 7.46
CA VAL A 74 16.42 -15.81 8.03
C VAL A 74 16.76 -17.21 8.57
N SER A 75 15.77 -17.92 9.11
CA SER A 75 15.95 -19.29 9.60
C SER A 75 16.07 -20.32 8.48
N ASN A 76 16.05 -19.92 7.20
CA ASN A 76 16.08 -20.82 6.03
C ASN A 76 15.04 -21.95 6.09
N ILE A 77 13.92 -21.73 6.77
CA ILE A 77 12.82 -22.68 6.82
C ILE A 77 12.15 -22.64 5.44
N ASN A 78 12.30 -23.72 4.69
CA ASN A 78 11.67 -23.84 3.38
C ASN A 78 10.19 -24.18 3.59
N ILE A 79 9.31 -23.20 3.30
CA ILE A 79 7.86 -23.38 3.39
C ILE A 79 7.27 -23.68 2.00
N ASP A 80 8.11 -23.57 0.94
CA ASP A 80 7.67 -23.77 -0.43
C ASP A 80 7.13 -25.21 -0.59
N GLU A 81 6.02 -25.34 -1.29
CA GLU A 81 5.31 -26.61 -1.55
C GLU A 81 4.71 -27.28 -0.29
N THR A 82 4.68 -26.60 0.85
CA THR A 82 4.02 -27.12 2.04
C THR A 82 2.51 -26.84 2.03
N PRO A 83 1.68 -27.66 2.72
CA PRO A 83 0.27 -27.34 2.92
C PRO A 83 0.03 -25.97 3.57
N PHE A 84 1.00 -25.49 4.36
CA PHE A 84 0.96 -24.19 5.02
C PHE A 84 1.07 -23.05 4.01
N GLU A 85 1.95 -23.13 3.03
CA GLU A 85 2.06 -22.15 1.94
C GLU A 85 0.73 -22.06 1.17
N TYR A 86 0.13 -23.20 0.85
CA TYR A 86 -1.16 -23.24 0.16
C TYR A 86 -2.26 -22.51 0.93
N ILE A 87 -2.34 -22.71 2.25
CA ILE A 87 -3.30 -22.02 3.11
C ILE A 87 -3.05 -20.51 3.10
N LEU A 88 -1.78 -20.10 3.27
CA LEU A 88 -1.42 -18.67 3.24
C LEU A 88 -1.77 -18.01 1.90
N GLN A 89 -1.51 -18.67 0.78
CA GLN A 89 -1.87 -18.16 -0.54
C GLN A 89 -3.39 -17.99 -0.70
N ARG A 90 -4.19 -18.95 -0.22
CA ARG A 90 -5.65 -18.85 -0.26
C ARG A 90 -6.17 -17.73 0.63
N LEU A 91 -5.64 -17.58 1.83
CA LEU A 91 -5.99 -16.47 2.72
C LEU A 91 -5.60 -15.12 2.09
N ALA A 92 -4.41 -15.00 1.50
CA ALA A 92 -3.97 -13.81 0.81
C ALA A 92 -4.89 -13.45 -0.37
N ALA A 93 -5.35 -14.43 -1.15
CA ALA A 93 -6.28 -14.21 -2.25
C ALA A 93 -7.66 -13.69 -1.78
N CYS A 94 -8.09 -14.03 -0.56
CA CYS A 94 -9.34 -13.55 0.01
C CYS A 94 -9.27 -12.09 0.50
N VAL A 95 -8.08 -11.53 0.74
CA VAL A 95 -7.91 -10.18 1.32
C VAL A 95 -8.56 -9.11 0.44
N MET A 96 -8.37 -9.19 -0.88
CA MET A 96 -8.93 -8.20 -1.82
C MET A 96 -10.48 -8.21 -1.82
N PRO A 97 -11.17 -9.32 -2.11
CA PRO A 97 -12.63 -9.31 -2.16
C PRO A 97 -13.26 -9.01 -0.81
N VAL A 98 -12.72 -9.57 0.29
CA VAL A 98 -13.22 -9.31 1.64
C VAL A 98 -13.00 -7.85 2.03
N GLY A 99 -11.83 -7.28 1.73
CA GLY A 99 -11.51 -5.89 2.01
C GLY A 99 -12.44 -4.91 1.28
N LEU A 100 -12.68 -5.12 -0.03
CA LEU A 100 -13.61 -4.30 -0.80
C LEU A 100 -15.05 -4.41 -0.30
N PHE A 101 -15.48 -5.60 0.06
CA PHE A 101 -16.81 -5.84 0.65
C PHE A 101 -16.94 -5.13 2.01
N ALA A 102 -15.95 -5.24 2.87
CA ALA A 102 -15.93 -4.56 4.17
C ALA A 102 -15.97 -3.03 4.01
N ILE A 103 -15.21 -2.46 3.07
CA ILE A 103 -15.24 -1.02 2.76
C ILE A 103 -16.65 -0.61 2.30
N GLY A 104 -17.30 -1.41 1.45
CA GLY A 104 -18.67 -1.17 1.00
C GLY A 104 -19.69 -1.15 2.14
N ILE A 105 -19.61 -2.13 3.06
CA ILE A 105 -20.46 -2.16 4.26
C ILE A 105 -20.23 -0.93 5.12
N ILE A 106 -18.98 -0.61 5.44
CA ILE A 106 -18.66 0.53 6.32
C ILE A 106 -19.15 1.83 5.67
N LEU A 107 -18.98 1.99 4.36
CA LEU A 107 -19.46 3.16 3.62
C LEU A 107 -20.98 3.34 3.73
N SER A 108 -21.76 2.25 3.79
CA SER A 108 -23.21 2.31 3.90
C SER A 108 -23.72 2.91 5.22
N PHE A 109 -22.91 2.84 6.27
CA PHE A 109 -23.24 3.42 7.59
C PHE A 109 -22.93 4.92 7.68
N TYR A 110 -22.11 5.45 6.77
CA TYR A 110 -21.73 6.86 6.80
C TYR A 110 -22.55 7.72 5.83
N SER A 111 -22.72 8.99 6.24
CA SER A 111 -23.57 10.01 5.62
C SER A 111 -23.65 9.99 4.09
N LYS A 112 -24.83 10.32 3.58
CA LYS A 112 -25.22 10.36 2.16
C LYS A 112 -24.33 11.25 1.25
N LYS A 113 -23.54 12.17 1.80
CA LYS A 113 -22.61 13.02 1.01
C LYS A 113 -21.23 12.36 0.93
N VAL A 114 -21.02 11.54 -0.08
CA VAL A 114 -19.70 10.93 -0.37
C VAL A 114 -18.69 12.00 -0.81
N PHE A 115 -19.16 12.97 -1.61
CA PHE A 115 -18.32 14.05 -2.12
C PHE A 115 -18.27 15.22 -1.12
N ASN A 116 -17.18 15.30 -0.37
CA ASN A 116 -16.82 16.41 0.49
C ASN A 116 -15.51 17.02 -0.01
N LYS A 117 -15.32 18.33 0.16
CA LYS A 117 -14.10 19.04 -0.25
C LYS A 117 -12.83 18.34 0.27
N LEU A 118 -12.82 17.92 1.52
CA LEU A 118 -11.70 17.24 2.15
C LEU A 118 -11.42 15.87 1.49
N THR A 119 -12.45 15.10 1.21
CA THR A 119 -12.34 13.77 0.58
C THR A 119 -11.78 13.87 -0.84
N ILE A 120 -12.25 14.85 -1.62
CA ILE A 120 -11.75 15.12 -2.97
C ILE A 120 -10.29 15.56 -2.91
N THR A 121 -9.94 16.46 -1.98
CA THR A 121 -8.55 16.92 -1.81
C THR A 121 -7.60 15.76 -1.49
N ILE A 122 -7.97 14.86 -0.58
CA ILE A 122 -7.16 13.67 -0.24
C ILE A 122 -6.97 12.78 -1.48
N SER A 123 -8.03 12.56 -2.25
CA SER A 123 -7.96 11.74 -3.46
C SER A 123 -7.07 12.36 -4.54
N ILE A 124 -7.14 13.66 -4.75
CA ILE A 124 -6.28 14.40 -5.70
C ILE A 124 -4.82 14.35 -5.25
N LEU A 125 -4.55 14.63 -3.97
CA LEU A 125 -3.22 14.55 -3.39
C LEU A 125 -2.58 13.17 -3.64
N LYS A 126 -3.35 12.10 -3.41
CA LYS A 126 -2.84 10.74 -3.58
C LYS A 126 -2.65 10.35 -5.05
N LEU A 127 -3.62 10.64 -5.92
CA LEU A 127 -3.63 10.12 -7.30
C LEU A 127 -2.82 10.98 -8.27
N ILE A 128 -2.66 12.26 -8.00
CA ILE A 128 -1.97 13.20 -8.91
C ILE A 128 -0.65 13.67 -8.29
N ILE A 129 -0.69 14.21 -7.08
CA ILE A 129 0.48 14.84 -6.49
C ILE A 129 1.52 13.80 -6.06
N SER A 130 1.11 12.66 -5.50
CA SER A 130 2.03 11.60 -5.10
C SER A 130 2.87 11.05 -6.27
N PRO A 131 2.30 10.63 -7.43
CA PRO A 131 3.10 10.19 -8.56
C PRO A 131 3.93 11.31 -9.19
N LEU A 132 3.44 12.56 -9.21
CA LEU A 132 4.23 13.70 -9.71
C LEU A 132 5.48 13.94 -8.84
N ILE A 133 5.35 13.93 -7.53
CA ILE A 133 6.48 14.05 -6.60
C ILE A 133 7.46 12.90 -6.84
N LEU A 134 6.97 11.66 -7.00
CA LEU A 134 7.83 10.51 -7.26
C LEU A 134 8.59 10.65 -8.57
N LEU A 135 7.94 11.13 -9.63
CA LEU A 135 8.60 11.39 -10.93
C LEU A 135 9.69 12.47 -10.79
N ILE A 136 9.37 13.58 -10.15
CA ILE A 136 10.34 14.68 -9.94
C ILE A 136 11.52 14.16 -9.12
N LEU A 137 11.30 13.47 -8.01
CA LEU A 137 12.37 12.91 -7.19
C LEU A 137 13.19 11.85 -7.95
N GLY A 138 12.54 11.00 -8.72
CA GLY A 138 13.21 9.99 -9.55
C GLY A 138 14.17 10.61 -10.56
N TYR A 139 13.73 11.64 -11.26
CA TYR A 139 14.57 12.33 -12.25
C TYR A 139 15.66 13.21 -11.63
N THR A 140 15.36 13.92 -10.52
CA THR A 140 16.31 14.90 -9.96
C THR A 140 17.35 14.26 -9.03
N PHE A 141 16.91 13.38 -8.11
CA PHE A 141 17.80 12.82 -7.09
C PHE A 141 18.42 11.48 -7.47
N PHE A 142 17.69 10.65 -8.20
CA PHE A 142 18.16 9.31 -8.54
C PHE A 142 18.68 9.21 -9.97
N SER A 143 18.70 10.33 -10.74
CA SER A 143 19.14 10.36 -12.15
C SER A 143 18.56 9.24 -13.00
N LEU A 144 17.34 8.83 -12.70
CA LEU A 144 16.62 7.75 -13.37
C LEU A 144 16.12 8.27 -14.71
N SER A 145 16.97 8.21 -15.73
CA SER A 145 16.68 8.70 -17.08
C SER A 145 15.50 7.98 -17.75
N ASN A 146 15.12 6.82 -17.25
CA ASN A 146 14.06 6.00 -17.84
C ASN A 146 13.01 5.62 -16.79
N PRO A 147 11.72 5.98 -16.98
CA PRO A 147 10.64 5.65 -16.02
C PRO A 147 10.45 4.15 -15.81
N ILE A 148 10.90 3.32 -16.75
CA ILE A 148 10.85 1.86 -16.63
C ILE A 148 11.66 1.36 -15.42
N ASN A 149 12.76 2.03 -15.06
CA ASN A 149 13.62 1.61 -13.94
C ASN A 149 12.93 1.71 -12.57
N PHE A 150 11.89 2.54 -12.45
CA PHE A 150 11.10 2.71 -11.24
C PHE A 150 9.60 2.48 -11.47
N ALA A 151 9.26 1.68 -12.50
CA ALA A 151 7.89 1.36 -12.85
C ALA A 151 7.10 0.77 -11.66
N GLY A 152 7.72 -0.07 -10.84
CA GLY A 152 7.09 -0.61 -9.64
C GLY A 152 6.67 0.47 -8.65
N ALA A 153 7.55 1.45 -8.39
CA ALA A 153 7.25 2.58 -7.52
C ALA A 153 6.14 3.47 -8.08
N LEU A 154 6.17 3.74 -9.40
CA LEU A 154 5.12 4.48 -10.09
C LEU A 154 3.76 3.78 -9.97
N LEU A 155 3.69 2.48 -10.23
CA LEU A 155 2.45 1.72 -10.12
C LEU A 155 1.87 1.75 -8.69
N VAL A 156 2.71 1.66 -7.66
CA VAL A 156 2.27 1.81 -6.27
C VAL A 156 1.79 3.23 -5.98
N SER A 157 2.46 4.24 -6.52
CA SER A 157 2.11 5.65 -6.27
C SER A 157 0.77 6.06 -6.86
N VAL A 158 0.39 5.53 -8.03
CA VAL A 158 -0.91 5.78 -8.69
C VAL A 158 -2.06 4.93 -8.13
N GLY A 159 -1.75 4.01 -7.22
CA GLY A 159 -2.75 3.21 -6.53
C GLY A 159 -3.68 4.05 -5.64
N PRO A 160 -4.88 3.53 -5.30
CA PRO A 160 -5.84 4.22 -4.44
C PRO A 160 -5.31 4.44 -3.03
N CYS A 161 -6.05 5.21 -2.22
CA CYS A 161 -5.74 5.36 -0.81
C CYS A 161 -5.73 4.00 -0.09
N GLY A 162 -4.75 3.77 0.76
CA GLY A 162 -4.57 2.49 1.45
C GLY A 162 -5.62 2.22 2.53
N ALA A 163 -6.13 1.00 2.58
CA ALA A 163 -7.05 0.54 3.62
C ALA A 163 -6.40 0.51 5.02
N THR A 164 -5.08 0.51 5.11
CA THR A 164 -4.32 0.61 6.38
C THR A 164 -4.70 1.84 7.20
N SER A 165 -5.11 2.94 6.54
CA SER A 165 -5.58 4.15 7.19
C SER A 165 -6.84 3.91 8.04
N ILE A 166 -7.73 2.99 7.63
CA ILE A 166 -8.94 2.61 8.39
C ILE A 166 -8.52 1.88 9.68
N VAL A 167 -7.56 0.97 9.57
CA VAL A 167 -7.04 0.22 10.72
C VAL A 167 -6.41 1.18 11.75
N MET A 168 -5.67 2.18 11.29
CA MET A 168 -5.11 3.22 12.16
C MET A 168 -6.20 4.05 12.85
N CYS A 169 -7.23 4.47 12.14
CA CYS A 169 -8.36 5.18 12.73
C CYS A 169 -9.03 4.36 13.85
N SER A 170 -9.24 3.07 13.61
CA SER A 170 -9.83 2.16 14.60
C SER A 170 -8.93 2.00 15.82
N ALA A 171 -7.62 1.85 15.62
CA ALA A 171 -6.65 1.69 16.72
C ALA A 171 -6.57 2.91 17.63
N TYR A 172 -6.82 4.10 17.10
CA TYR A 172 -6.76 5.36 17.84
C TYR A 172 -8.13 5.99 18.14
N ASN A 173 -9.23 5.27 17.89
CA ASN A 173 -10.61 5.73 18.09
C ASN A 173 -10.93 7.06 17.37
N VAL A 174 -10.38 7.23 16.17
CA VAL A 174 -10.66 8.37 15.29
C VAL A 174 -11.71 7.98 14.27
N SER A 175 -12.64 8.89 13.94
CA SER A 175 -13.67 8.61 12.94
C SER A 175 -13.06 8.35 11.56
N PRO A 176 -13.29 7.19 10.93
CA PRO A 176 -12.74 6.85 9.63
C PRO A 176 -13.56 7.38 8.45
N GLU A 177 -14.64 8.13 8.71
CA GLU A 177 -15.64 8.53 7.70
C GLU A 177 -15.02 9.15 6.43
N ASN A 178 -14.19 10.19 6.60
CA ASN A 178 -13.60 10.90 5.45
C ASN A 178 -12.59 10.03 4.71
N ILE A 179 -11.88 9.16 5.42
CA ILE A 179 -10.88 8.26 4.84
C ILE A 179 -11.56 7.19 3.99
N ILE A 180 -12.66 6.59 4.48
CA ILE A 180 -13.42 5.58 3.74
C ILE A 180 -14.01 6.17 2.45
N LYS A 181 -14.56 7.37 2.53
CA LYS A 181 -15.05 8.09 1.37
C LYS A 181 -13.92 8.39 0.36
N ALA A 182 -12.73 8.78 0.86
CA ALA A 182 -11.56 9.01 0.01
C ALA A 182 -11.06 7.72 -0.66
N ILE A 183 -11.03 6.60 0.07
CA ILE A 183 -10.68 5.29 -0.50
C ILE A 183 -11.66 4.93 -1.62
N PHE A 184 -12.96 5.09 -1.40
CA PHE A 184 -13.97 4.80 -2.41
C PHE A 184 -13.77 5.63 -3.68
N ILE A 185 -13.67 6.95 -3.58
CA ILE A 185 -13.44 7.84 -4.73
C ILE A 185 -12.12 7.51 -5.42
N SER A 186 -11.04 7.37 -4.65
CA SER A 186 -9.72 7.11 -5.22
C SER A 186 -9.63 5.74 -5.90
N THR A 187 -10.38 4.74 -5.45
CA THR A 187 -10.42 3.42 -6.10
C THR A 187 -10.99 3.50 -7.51
N PHE A 188 -12.10 4.22 -7.71
CA PHE A 188 -12.64 4.42 -9.05
C PHE A 188 -11.74 5.32 -9.91
N ALA A 189 -11.23 6.39 -9.35
CA ALA A 189 -10.36 7.30 -10.07
C ALA A 189 -9.00 6.67 -10.43
N SER A 190 -8.51 5.72 -9.63
CA SER A 190 -7.24 5.03 -9.88
C SER A 190 -7.24 4.21 -11.18
N ILE A 191 -8.40 3.77 -11.65
CA ILE A 191 -8.51 3.06 -12.94
C ILE A 191 -7.95 3.93 -14.07
N PHE A 192 -8.31 5.20 -14.08
CA PHE A 192 -7.83 6.15 -15.11
C PHE A 192 -6.34 6.47 -14.94
N THR A 193 -5.88 6.64 -13.69
CA THR A 193 -4.46 6.92 -13.44
C THR A 193 -3.58 5.72 -13.77
N PHE A 194 -4.03 4.50 -13.53
CA PHE A 194 -3.32 3.28 -13.96
C PHE A 194 -3.22 3.18 -15.47
N LEU A 195 -4.32 3.38 -16.21
CA LEU A 195 -4.30 3.35 -17.67
C LEU A 195 -3.35 4.40 -18.25
N PHE A 196 -3.37 5.60 -17.69
CA PHE A 196 -2.45 6.66 -18.11
C PHE A 196 -0.99 6.29 -17.84
N THR A 197 -0.70 5.75 -16.67
CA THR A 197 0.67 5.36 -16.28
C THR A 197 1.20 4.20 -17.14
N ILE A 198 0.36 3.21 -17.45
CA ILE A 198 0.75 2.12 -18.34
C ILE A 198 1.11 2.64 -19.73
N ASN A 199 0.31 3.59 -20.28
CA ASN A 199 0.64 4.22 -21.56
C ASN A 199 1.93 5.04 -21.51
N LEU A 200 2.27 5.63 -20.38
CA LEU A 200 3.52 6.38 -20.20
C LEU A 200 4.75 5.47 -20.10
N LEU A 201 4.57 4.23 -19.66
CA LEU A 201 5.63 3.22 -19.51
C LEU A 201 5.86 2.38 -20.78
N ASN A 202 4.93 2.41 -21.74
CA ASN A 202 5.07 1.75 -23.05
C ASN A 202 5.76 2.64 -24.07
#